data_8cf6e15b49470d0b63557e09dee717f0
#
_entry.id   8cf6e15b49470d0b63557e09dee717f0
#
_cell.length_a   1.000
_cell.length_b   1.000
_cell.length_c   1.000
_cell.angle_alpha   90.00
_cell.angle_beta   90.00
_cell.angle_gamma   90.00
#
_symmetry.space_group_name_H-M   'P 1'
#
loop_
_entity.id
_entity.type
_entity.pdbx_description
1 polymer ?
#
loop_
_entity_poly.entity_id
_entity_poly.type
_entity_poly.pdbx_seq_one_letter_code
_entity_poly.pdbx_strand_id
1 'polypeptide(L)'
;GNDINIAGGKVTATGGDYGAGIGGGNQGNGKNITITGGEVTAAGGTNGAGIGGGLRKEGEKITVSGDATLKVQGGLTDEWDGAGAGIGNGGRHNGDTGSFIPVNGAETEPDTSNLTTGKIEYYAPGADMTKDEPTSTTFGSLVQPEPSSPGETGAPVEYRMQTSASEPVQGNGKAQDTRLPYKDIFIR
;
A
#
# COMPACT_ATOMS: atom_id res chain seq x y z
N GLY A 1 15.11 -10.19 -6.15
CA GLY A 1 14.10 -11.08 -6.72
C GLY A 1 13.35 -10.37 -7.84
N ASN A 2 13.10 -11.07 -8.90
CA ASN A 2 12.35 -10.57 -10.05
C ASN A 2 11.25 -11.56 -10.42
N ASP A 3 10.17 -11.05 -11.02
CA ASP A 3 9.08 -11.87 -11.57
C ASP A 3 8.42 -12.76 -10.51
N ILE A 4 8.03 -12.15 -9.38
CA ILE A 4 7.37 -12.83 -8.28
C ILE A 4 5.85 -12.72 -8.46
N ASN A 5 5.16 -13.87 -8.44
CA ASN A 5 3.71 -13.91 -8.54
C ASN A 5 3.11 -14.66 -7.32
N ILE A 6 2.20 -14.01 -6.61
CA ILE A 6 1.43 -14.57 -5.48
C ILE A 6 -0.04 -14.47 -5.85
N ALA A 7 -0.65 -15.63 -6.18
CA ALA A 7 -2.03 -15.69 -6.65
C ALA A 7 -3.05 -15.96 -5.52
N GLY A 8 -2.60 -16.27 -4.30
CA GLY A 8 -3.49 -16.56 -3.17
C GLY A 8 -2.77 -17.31 -2.06
N GLY A 9 -3.57 -17.80 -1.10
CA GLY A 9 -3.06 -18.53 0.06
C GLY A 9 -2.64 -17.61 1.20
N LYS A 10 -1.93 -18.16 2.18
CA LYS A 10 -1.39 -17.40 3.31
C LYS A 10 0.13 -17.42 3.25
N VAL A 11 0.72 -16.26 3.07
CA VAL A 11 2.18 -16.06 2.95
C VAL A 11 2.65 -15.20 4.10
N THR A 12 3.65 -15.68 4.84
CA THR A 12 4.38 -14.90 5.84
C THR A 12 5.84 -14.91 5.46
N ALA A 13 6.39 -13.75 5.15
CA ALA A 13 7.76 -13.60 4.70
C ALA A 13 8.50 -12.54 5.54
N THR A 14 9.65 -12.93 6.06
CA THR A 14 10.55 -12.02 6.78
C THR A 14 11.90 -12.02 6.06
N GLY A 15 12.38 -10.83 5.73
CA GLY A 15 13.70 -10.67 5.13
C GLY A 15 14.80 -11.13 6.10
N GLY A 16 15.83 -11.77 5.56
CA GLY A 16 17.10 -11.92 6.29
C GLY A 16 17.82 -10.58 6.38
N ASP A 17 19.01 -10.57 6.95
CA ASP A 17 19.79 -9.35 7.10
C ASP A 17 19.90 -8.58 5.77
N TYR A 18 19.46 -7.33 5.81
CA TYR A 18 19.46 -6.41 4.67
C TYR A 18 18.59 -6.82 3.47
N GLY A 19 17.77 -7.86 3.62
CA GLY A 19 16.86 -8.32 2.57
C GLY A 19 15.44 -7.80 2.72
N ALA A 20 14.73 -7.69 1.60
CA ALA A 20 13.29 -7.51 1.62
C ALA A 20 12.58 -8.78 2.12
N GLY A 21 11.40 -8.64 2.73
CA GLY A 21 10.55 -9.78 3.04
C GLY A 21 10.14 -10.54 1.77
N ILE A 22 9.66 -9.80 0.77
CA ILE A 22 9.37 -10.32 -0.58
C ILE A 22 10.11 -9.43 -1.58
N GLY A 23 11.05 -9.99 -2.32
CA GLY A 23 11.77 -9.23 -3.35
C GLY A 23 13.27 -9.41 -3.32
N GLY A 24 14.02 -8.32 -3.18
CA GLY A 24 15.48 -8.30 -3.23
C GLY A 24 16.13 -8.83 -1.95
N GLY A 25 17.16 -9.68 -2.08
CA GLY A 25 18.07 -9.96 -0.98
C GLY A 25 18.98 -8.75 -0.69
N ASN A 26 19.99 -8.93 0.17
CA ASN A 26 20.99 -7.89 0.46
C ASN A 26 21.52 -7.30 -0.86
N GLN A 27 21.43 -5.98 -1.00
CA GLN A 27 21.81 -5.24 -2.20
C GLN A 27 21.15 -5.73 -3.51
N GLY A 28 19.99 -6.36 -3.41
CA GLY A 28 19.21 -6.83 -4.56
C GLY A 28 17.94 -5.99 -4.80
N ASN A 29 17.61 -5.73 -6.04
CA ASN A 29 16.33 -5.11 -6.41
C ASN A 29 15.17 -6.11 -6.31
N GLY A 30 13.97 -5.60 -6.03
CA GLY A 30 12.72 -6.32 -6.18
C GLY A 30 11.91 -5.74 -7.34
N LYS A 31 11.67 -6.52 -8.40
CA LYS A 31 11.00 -6.01 -9.61
C LYS A 31 9.93 -6.97 -10.10
N ASN A 32 8.88 -6.42 -10.74
CA ASN A 32 7.79 -7.20 -11.31
C ASN A 32 7.14 -8.12 -10.26
N ILE A 33 6.69 -7.56 -9.15
CA ILE A 33 6.05 -8.31 -8.08
C ILE A 33 4.55 -8.13 -8.23
N THR A 34 3.83 -9.23 -8.44
CA THR A 34 2.38 -9.22 -8.63
C THR A 34 1.70 -10.07 -7.56
N ILE A 35 0.75 -9.48 -6.85
CA ILE A 35 -0.04 -10.15 -5.81
C ILE A 35 -1.51 -9.99 -6.19
N THR A 36 -2.19 -11.09 -6.53
CA THR A 36 -3.56 -11.05 -7.05
C THR A 36 -4.61 -11.57 -6.07
N GLY A 37 -4.20 -12.05 -4.91
CA GLY A 37 -5.10 -12.53 -3.86
C GLY A 37 -4.34 -13.12 -2.68
N GLY A 38 -5.11 -13.54 -1.66
CA GLY A 38 -4.59 -14.16 -0.45
C GLY A 38 -4.20 -13.19 0.66
N GLU A 39 -3.74 -13.76 1.77
CA GLU A 39 -3.25 -13.03 2.94
C GLU A 39 -1.72 -13.01 2.94
N VAL A 40 -1.12 -11.84 2.80
CA VAL A 40 0.34 -11.68 2.74
C VAL A 40 0.81 -10.81 3.90
N THR A 41 1.72 -11.34 4.69
CA THR A 41 2.44 -10.57 5.72
C THR A 41 3.91 -10.54 5.34
N ALA A 42 4.44 -9.35 5.10
CA ALA A 42 5.80 -9.15 4.65
C ALA A 42 6.53 -8.14 5.52
N ALA A 43 7.60 -8.56 6.18
CA ALA A 43 8.49 -7.72 6.96
C ALA A 43 9.90 -7.71 6.37
N GLY A 44 10.47 -6.54 6.16
CA GLY A 44 11.88 -6.40 5.79
C GLY A 44 12.82 -6.83 6.92
N GLY A 45 13.98 -7.37 6.58
CA GLY A 45 15.12 -7.42 7.48
C GLY A 45 15.71 -6.02 7.66
N THR A 46 16.72 -5.84 8.49
CA THR A 46 17.36 -4.54 8.74
C THR A 46 17.58 -3.78 7.43
N ASN A 47 17.10 -2.55 7.35
CA ASN A 47 17.11 -1.67 6.17
C ASN A 47 16.39 -2.22 4.89
N GLY A 48 15.90 -3.45 4.87
CA GLY A 48 15.18 -4.03 3.73
C GLY A 48 13.73 -3.57 3.67
N ALA A 49 13.13 -3.51 2.48
CA ALA A 49 11.70 -3.25 2.33
C ALA A 49 10.86 -4.45 2.80
N GLY A 50 9.61 -4.23 3.19
CA GLY A 50 8.66 -5.32 3.37
C GLY A 50 8.45 -6.07 2.07
N ILE A 51 8.07 -5.33 1.01
CA ILE A 51 7.98 -5.84 -0.36
C ILE A 51 8.80 -4.90 -1.26
N GLY A 52 9.81 -5.40 -1.94
CA GLY A 52 10.60 -4.58 -2.87
C GLY A 52 12.10 -4.80 -2.78
N GLY A 53 12.86 -3.73 -2.60
CA GLY A 53 14.33 -3.74 -2.57
C GLY A 53 14.93 -4.15 -1.23
N GLY A 54 16.08 -4.83 -1.26
CA GLY A 54 16.96 -4.96 -0.09
C GLY A 54 17.72 -3.66 0.16
N LEU A 55 18.68 -3.71 1.10
CA LEU A 55 19.52 -2.56 1.47
C LEU A 55 19.98 -1.78 0.24
N ARG A 56 19.73 -0.46 0.22
CA ARG A 56 20.15 0.49 -0.83
C ARG A 56 19.66 0.14 -2.24
N LYS A 57 18.56 -0.60 -2.34
CA LYS A 57 18.03 -1.07 -3.62
C LYS A 57 16.55 -0.75 -3.78
N GLU A 58 16.11 -0.80 -5.02
CA GLU A 58 14.80 -0.35 -5.43
C GLU A 58 13.78 -1.48 -5.47
N GLY A 59 12.54 -1.13 -5.11
CA GLY A 59 11.36 -1.92 -5.43
C GLY A 59 10.58 -1.25 -6.57
N GLU A 60 10.39 -1.96 -7.67
CA GLU A 60 9.77 -1.42 -8.88
C GLU A 60 8.69 -2.35 -9.43
N LYS A 61 7.67 -1.76 -10.07
CA LYS A 61 6.60 -2.49 -10.75
C LYS A 61 5.93 -3.50 -9.83
N ILE A 62 5.38 -2.99 -8.74
CA ILE A 62 4.65 -3.79 -7.76
C ILE A 62 3.17 -3.58 -8.04
N THR A 63 2.42 -4.67 -8.23
CA THR A 63 0.98 -4.67 -8.51
C THR A 63 0.27 -5.47 -7.43
N VAL A 64 -0.78 -4.92 -6.86
CA VAL A 64 -1.66 -5.59 -5.90
C VAL A 64 -3.10 -5.49 -6.41
N SER A 65 -3.77 -6.62 -6.56
CA SER A 65 -5.09 -6.66 -7.17
C SER A 65 -6.02 -7.71 -6.54
N GLY A 66 -7.28 -7.73 -6.97
CA GLY A 66 -8.27 -8.68 -6.53
C GLY A 66 -8.66 -8.51 -5.06
N ASP A 67 -8.64 -9.61 -4.32
CA ASP A 67 -8.95 -9.68 -2.89
C ASP A 67 -7.69 -9.75 -2.00
N ALA A 68 -6.53 -9.42 -2.54
CA ALA A 68 -5.27 -9.47 -1.82
C ALA A 68 -5.28 -8.61 -0.56
N THR A 69 -5.01 -9.20 0.58
CA THR A 69 -4.91 -8.50 1.87
C THR A 69 -3.47 -8.57 2.36
N LEU A 70 -2.84 -7.40 2.44
CA LEU A 70 -1.43 -7.29 2.77
C LEU A 70 -1.23 -6.59 4.11
N LYS A 71 -0.28 -7.08 4.89
CA LYS A 71 0.37 -6.39 6.02
C LYS A 71 1.83 -6.24 5.67
N VAL A 72 2.30 -5.00 5.60
CA VAL A 72 3.66 -4.71 5.14
C VAL A 72 4.40 -3.81 6.11
N GLN A 73 5.67 -4.12 6.33
CA GLN A 73 6.53 -3.40 7.25
C GLN A 73 7.96 -3.37 6.70
N GLY A 74 8.55 -2.21 6.64
CA GLY A 74 9.98 -2.08 6.36
C GLY A 74 10.84 -2.51 7.54
N GLY A 75 12.06 -2.90 7.28
CA GLY A 75 13.05 -3.23 8.31
C GLY A 75 13.53 -2.00 9.07
N LEU A 76 14.09 -2.22 10.25
CA LEU A 76 14.61 -1.17 11.10
C LEU A 76 15.82 -0.46 10.48
N THR A 77 16.05 0.76 10.93
CA THR A 77 17.28 1.52 10.71
C THR A 77 18.46 0.89 11.49
N ASP A 78 19.66 1.08 10.99
CA ASP A 78 20.90 0.81 11.72
C ASP A 78 21.74 2.09 11.88
N GLU A 79 23.01 1.96 12.27
CA GLU A 79 23.92 3.10 12.47
C GLU A 79 24.22 3.86 11.16
N TRP A 80 24.09 3.21 10.02
CA TRP A 80 24.55 3.69 8.73
C TRP A 80 23.42 4.03 7.79
N ASP A 81 22.40 3.15 7.73
CA ASP A 81 21.36 3.20 6.73
C ASP A 81 19.96 3.34 7.39
N GLY A 82 19.05 4.03 6.72
CA GLY A 82 17.70 4.24 7.19
C GLY A 82 16.84 2.97 7.16
N ALA A 83 15.65 3.04 7.70
CA ALA A 83 14.65 1.98 7.64
C ALA A 83 14.24 1.69 6.19
N GLY A 84 13.85 0.45 5.92
CA GLY A 84 13.23 0.09 4.65
C GLY A 84 11.80 0.60 4.52
N ALA A 85 11.28 0.69 3.31
CA ALA A 85 9.90 0.98 3.01
C ALA A 85 8.98 -0.21 3.35
N GLY A 86 7.70 0.02 3.62
CA GLY A 86 6.71 -1.06 3.66
C GLY A 86 6.60 -1.74 2.31
N ILE A 87 6.36 -0.96 1.25
CA ILE A 87 6.46 -1.37 -0.16
C ILE A 87 7.37 -0.38 -0.88
N GLY A 88 8.45 -0.84 -1.48
CA GLY A 88 9.35 0.03 -2.24
C GLY A 88 10.82 -0.24 -2.01
N ASN A 89 11.57 0.81 -1.66
CA ASN A 89 13.01 0.77 -1.59
C ASN A 89 13.51 0.32 -0.21
N GLY A 90 14.67 -0.32 -0.19
CA GLY A 90 15.44 -0.49 1.03
C GLY A 90 16.01 0.83 1.53
N GLY A 91 16.28 0.89 2.84
CA GLY A 91 16.96 2.01 3.47
C GLY A 91 18.38 2.20 2.91
N ARG A 92 18.88 3.41 3.02
CA ARG A 92 20.17 3.80 2.50
C ARG A 92 20.79 4.89 3.39
N HIS A 93 21.98 5.29 3.08
CA HIS A 93 22.53 6.52 3.61
C HIS A 93 22.72 7.58 2.53
N ASN A 94 22.78 8.81 2.95
CA ASN A 94 23.22 9.93 2.14
C ASN A 94 24.56 10.39 2.70
N GLY A 95 25.58 10.46 1.88
CA GLY A 95 26.87 11.00 2.30
C GLY A 95 28.02 10.49 1.44
N ASP A 96 28.80 11.47 0.99
CA ASP A 96 30.15 11.25 0.50
C ASP A 96 31.10 11.42 1.68
N THR A 97 32.02 10.45 1.83
CA THR A 97 33.21 10.53 2.65
C THR A 97 33.10 11.21 4.04
N GLY A 98 32.66 10.46 5.04
CA GLY A 98 32.91 10.79 6.44
C GLY A 98 31.71 11.18 7.32
N SER A 99 30.55 11.35 6.76
CA SER A 99 29.31 11.52 7.54
C SER A 99 28.17 10.77 6.86
N PHE A 100 27.87 9.59 7.36
CA PHE A 100 26.71 8.82 6.88
C PHE A 100 25.45 9.33 7.58
N ILE A 101 24.50 9.79 6.80
CA ILE A 101 23.19 10.19 7.30
C ILE A 101 22.19 9.11 6.87
N PRO A 102 21.57 8.36 7.81
CA PRO A 102 20.55 7.38 7.48
C PRO A 102 19.39 8.03 6.73
N VAL A 103 18.97 7.43 5.62
CA VAL A 103 17.84 7.85 4.81
C VAL A 103 16.91 6.66 4.62
N ASN A 104 15.66 6.81 5.05
CA ASN A 104 14.67 5.77 4.88
C ASN A 104 14.44 5.45 3.39
N GLY A 105 14.13 4.21 3.11
CA GLY A 105 13.70 3.78 1.79
C GLY A 105 12.43 4.51 1.38
N ALA A 106 12.40 4.99 0.14
CA ALA A 106 11.21 5.62 -0.40
C ALA A 106 10.10 4.57 -0.59
N GLU A 107 8.89 4.88 -0.12
CA GLU A 107 7.70 4.11 -0.47
C GLU A 107 7.48 4.21 -1.99
N THR A 108 7.18 3.07 -2.59
CA THR A 108 6.70 2.98 -3.97
C THR A 108 5.22 2.69 -3.92
N GLU A 109 4.42 3.57 -4.49
CA GLU A 109 2.99 3.32 -4.58
C GLU A 109 2.74 2.14 -5.53
N PRO A 110 2.18 1.01 -5.04
CA PRO A 110 1.89 -0.13 -5.90
C PRO A 110 0.74 0.21 -6.84
N ASP A 111 0.70 -0.41 -8.02
CA ASP A 111 -0.48 -0.37 -8.87
C ASP A 111 -1.62 -1.16 -8.20
N THR A 112 -2.61 -0.44 -7.70
CA THR A 112 -3.81 -0.97 -7.05
C THR A 112 -5.07 -0.74 -7.88
N SER A 113 -4.95 -0.39 -9.15
CA SER A 113 -6.08 -0.07 -10.05
C SER A 113 -7.13 -1.19 -10.13
N ASN A 114 -6.70 -2.43 -9.92
CA ASN A 114 -7.55 -3.62 -9.92
C ASN A 114 -7.71 -4.26 -8.53
N LEU A 115 -7.37 -3.56 -7.46
CA LEU A 115 -7.65 -4.00 -6.09
C LEU A 115 -9.14 -3.80 -5.81
N THR A 116 -9.85 -4.87 -5.46
CA THR A 116 -11.31 -4.87 -5.32
C THR A 116 -11.75 -4.93 -3.86
N THR A 117 -11.76 -6.10 -3.26
CA THR A 117 -12.16 -6.32 -1.86
C THR A 117 -10.98 -6.43 -0.90
N GLY A 118 -9.76 -6.40 -1.42
CA GLY A 118 -8.55 -6.45 -0.63
C GLY A 118 -8.16 -5.12 0.02
N LYS A 119 -7.07 -5.15 0.76
CA LYS A 119 -6.46 -3.96 1.39
C LYS A 119 -4.96 -4.12 1.58
N ILE A 120 -4.28 -3.01 1.74
CA ILE A 120 -2.87 -2.97 2.12
C ILE A 120 -2.74 -2.15 3.41
N GLU A 121 -2.27 -2.78 4.47
CA GLU A 121 -1.98 -2.17 5.76
C GLU A 121 -0.47 -1.96 5.91
N TYR A 122 -0.07 -0.73 6.11
CA TYR A 122 1.33 -0.34 6.30
C TYR A 122 1.60 -0.16 7.79
N TYR A 123 2.67 -0.73 8.28
CA TYR A 123 3.09 -0.66 9.67
C TYR A 123 4.43 0.04 9.81
N ALA A 124 4.61 0.75 10.91
CA ALA A 124 5.89 1.35 11.24
C ALA A 124 6.98 0.28 11.42
N PRO A 125 8.23 0.55 11.04
CA PRO A 125 9.34 -0.35 11.33
C PRO A 125 9.40 -0.73 12.81
N GLY A 126 9.45 -2.04 13.11
CA GLY A 126 9.47 -2.57 14.47
C GLY A 126 8.12 -2.72 15.16
N ALA A 127 7.01 -2.34 14.54
CA ALA A 127 5.68 -2.58 15.08
C ALA A 127 5.33 -4.08 15.11
N ASP A 128 4.51 -4.48 16.08
CA ASP A 128 3.91 -5.80 16.11
C ASP A 128 2.64 -5.82 15.23
N MET A 129 2.75 -6.28 13.99
CA MET A 129 1.64 -6.31 13.02
C MET A 129 0.44 -7.16 13.46
N THR A 130 0.50 -7.81 14.63
CA THR A 130 -0.63 -8.57 15.21
C THR A 130 -1.37 -7.81 16.30
N LYS A 131 -0.81 -6.72 16.83
CA LYS A 131 -1.34 -5.96 17.96
C LYS A 131 -1.43 -4.47 17.71
N ASP A 132 -0.48 -3.93 16.92
CA ASP A 132 -0.40 -2.50 16.69
C ASP A 132 -1.32 -2.11 15.52
N GLU A 133 -1.78 -0.87 15.53
CA GLU A 133 -2.55 -0.31 14.44
C GLU A 133 -1.64 0.04 13.24
N PRO A 134 -2.14 -0.13 12.01
CA PRO A 134 -1.40 0.30 10.84
C PRO A 134 -1.25 1.82 10.81
N THR A 135 -0.13 2.31 10.31
CA THR A 135 0.11 3.75 10.10
C THR A 135 -0.72 4.32 8.95
N SER A 136 -1.04 3.48 7.98
CA SER A 136 -1.95 3.80 6.88
C SER A 136 -2.54 2.54 6.28
N THR A 137 -3.68 2.68 5.59
CA THR A 137 -4.36 1.59 4.90
C THR A 137 -4.85 2.04 3.52
N THR A 138 -4.51 1.28 2.49
CA THR A 138 -5.10 1.41 1.15
C THR A 138 -6.19 0.37 0.99
N PHE A 139 -7.40 0.79 0.67
CA PHE A 139 -8.55 -0.10 0.45
C PHE A 139 -8.79 -0.34 -1.04
N GLY A 140 -9.27 -1.53 -1.35
CA GLY A 140 -9.78 -1.84 -2.68
C GLY A 140 -11.07 -1.08 -2.99
N SER A 141 -11.38 -0.94 -4.26
CA SER A 141 -12.48 -0.13 -4.76
C SER A 141 -13.88 -0.56 -4.30
N LEU A 142 -14.03 -1.81 -3.87
CA LEU A 142 -15.31 -2.36 -3.38
C LEU A 142 -15.38 -2.45 -1.84
N VAL A 143 -14.32 -2.07 -1.12
CA VAL A 143 -14.33 -2.03 0.34
C VAL A 143 -14.94 -0.71 0.78
N GLN A 144 -16.08 -0.77 1.46
CA GLN A 144 -16.58 0.41 2.16
C GLN A 144 -15.79 0.60 3.46
N PRO A 145 -15.31 1.80 3.78
CA PRO A 145 -14.75 2.07 5.08
C PRO A 145 -15.81 1.76 6.15
N GLU A 146 -15.44 1.01 7.19
CA GLU A 146 -16.29 0.78 8.34
C GLU A 146 -16.78 2.12 8.89
N PRO A 147 -18.10 2.26 9.19
CA PRO A 147 -18.57 3.48 9.80
C PRO A 147 -17.88 3.67 11.14
N SER A 148 -17.18 4.78 11.28
CA SER A 148 -16.55 5.19 12.53
C SER A 148 -17.57 5.12 13.66
N SER A 149 -17.34 4.29 14.68
CA SER A 149 -18.02 4.06 15.95
C SER A 149 -19.43 4.67 16.14
N PRO A 150 -20.39 3.91 16.68
CA PRO A 150 -21.72 4.43 16.97
C PRO A 150 -21.67 5.44 18.12
N GLY A 151 -21.51 6.72 17.80
CA GLY A 151 -21.44 7.82 18.77
C GLY A 151 -21.70 9.20 18.19
N GLU A 152 -21.63 9.38 16.89
CA GLU A 152 -22.01 10.64 16.25
C GLU A 152 -23.35 10.52 15.54
N THR A 153 -24.37 11.00 16.22
CA THR A 153 -25.67 11.31 15.63
C THR A 153 -25.52 12.52 14.73
N GLY A 154 -25.69 12.33 13.45
CA GLY A 154 -26.15 13.42 12.61
C GLY A 154 -25.24 13.85 11.50
N ALA A 155 -25.51 13.38 10.36
CA ALA A 155 -25.71 14.03 9.08
C ALA A 155 -25.65 12.95 7.99
N PRO A 156 -26.48 13.00 6.95
CA PRO A 156 -26.45 12.01 5.89
C PRO A 156 -25.11 12.09 5.15
N VAL A 157 -24.41 10.96 5.04
CA VAL A 157 -23.20 10.87 4.26
C VAL A 157 -23.58 10.99 2.78
N GLU A 158 -23.23 12.11 2.16
CA GLU A 158 -23.36 12.27 0.71
C GLU A 158 -22.36 11.36 0.01
N TYR A 159 -22.88 10.33 -0.63
CA TYR A 159 -22.07 9.48 -1.51
C TYR A 159 -21.68 10.27 -2.77
N ARG A 160 -20.43 10.74 -2.82
CA ARG A 160 -19.85 11.23 -4.06
C ARG A 160 -19.28 10.06 -4.85
N MET A 161 -19.99 9.62 -5.88
CA MET A 161 -19.37 8.83 -6.94
C MET A 161 -18.33 9.73 -7.63
N GLN A 162 -17.05 9.40 -7.49
CA GLN A 162 -16.04 9.94 -8.40
C GLN A 162 -16.14 9.21 -9.74
N THR A 163 -16.97 9.74 -10.62
CA THR A 163 -16.83 9.43 -12.04
C THR A 163 -15.61 10.20 -12.54
N SER A 164 -14.62 9.49 -13.09
CA SER A 164 -13.52 10.11 -13.81
C SER A 164 -14.10 10.99 -14.92
N ALA A 165 -14.01 12.30 -14.73
CA ALA A 165 -14.44 13.27 -15.72
C ALA A 165 -13.42 13.32 -16.86
N SER A 166 -13.81 12.83 -18.02
CA SER A 166 -13.25 13.30 -19.28
C SER A 166 -13.61 14.78 -19.47
N GLU A 167 -12.67 15.59 -19.94
CA GLU A 167 -12.73 17.03 -20.07
C GLU A 167 -14.01 17.57 -20.73
N PRO A 168 -14.48 18.77 -20.35
CA PRO A 168 -15.68 19.35 -20.94
C PRO A 168 -15.38 19.99 -22.30
N VAL A 169 -16.06 19.55 -23.31
CA VAL A 169 -16.22 20.28 -24.56
C VAL A 169 -17.09 21.50 -24.30
N GLN A 170 -16.57 22.69 -24.59
CA GLN A 170 -17.35 23.95 -24.55
C GLN A 170 -18.51 23.89 -25.53
N GLY A 171 -19.70 23.99 -25.03
CA GLY A 171 -20.93 24.19 -25.79
C GLY A 171 -21.88 25.09 -25.02
N ASN A 172 -22.16 26.28 -25.54
CA ASN A 172 -23.18 27.21 -25.05
C ASN A 172 -24.56 26.57 -25.07
N GLY A 173 -25.23 26.46 -23.91
CA GLY A 173 -26.61 26.02 -23.85
C GLY A 173 -27.12 25.87 -22.43
N LYS A 174 -28.23 26.54 -22.14
CA LYS A 174 -28.93 26.67 -20.87
C LYS A 174 -29.08 25.36 -20.10
N ALA A 175 -28.71 25.38 -18.81
CA ALA A 175 -28.96 24.32 -17.86
C ALA A 175 -30.46 24.07 -17.68
N GLN A 176 -30.94 22.86 -18.00
CA GLN A 176 -32.20 22.33 -17.48
C GLN A 176 -31.88 21.44 -16.27
N ASP A 177 -32.48 21.82 -15.16
CA ASP A 177 -32.44 21.04 -13.90
C ASP A 177 -33.32 19.78 -14.07
N THR A 178 -32.67 18.62 -14.28
CA THR A 178 -33.38 17.33 -14.28
C THR A 178 -33.03 16.59 -12.99
N ARG A 179 -33.72 16.95 -11.91
CA ARG A 179 -33.78 16.14 -10.70
C ARG A 179 -34.69 14.95 -10.94
N LEU A 180 -34.08 13.75 -10.97
CA LEU A 180 -34.86 12.51 -10.94
C LEU A 180 -35.47 12.29 -9.53
N PRO A 181 -36.73 11.89 -9.41
CA PRO A 181 -37.33 11.68 -8.11
C PRO A 181 -36.76 10.43 -7.42
N TYR A 182 -36.42 10.61 -6.18
CA TYR A 182 -35.96 9.57 -5.24
C TYR A 182 -37.07 8.54 -5.02
N LYS A 183 -36.79 7.27 -5.27
CA LYS A 183 -37.65 6.17 -4.83
C LYS A 183 -37.05 5.53 -3.60
N ASP A 184 -37.75 5.61 -2.49
CA ASP A 184 -37.44 4.93 -1.24
C ASP A 184 -37.40 3.41 -1.45
N ILE A 185 -36.22 2.80 -1.25
CA ILE A 185 -36.10 1.34 -1.18
C ILE A 185 -36.06 0.99 0.30
N PHE A 186 -37.15 0.48 0.85
CA PHE A 186 -37.17 -0.16 2.16
C PHE A 186 -36.70 -1.61 2.01
N ILE A 187 -35.61 -1.99 2.67
CA ILE A 187 -35.23 -3.39 2.87
C ILE A 187 -35.71 -3.79 4.27
N ARG A 188 -36.52 -4.86 4.31
CA ARG A 188 -36.92 -5.51 5.55
C ARG A 188 -35.87 -6.52 5.98
#